data_e71bb42a577e890abb9ecd214ff32d31
#
_entry.id   e71bb42a577e890abb9ecd214ff32d31
#
_cell.length_a   1.000
_cell.length_b   1.000
_cell.length_c   1.000
_cell.angle_alpha   90.00
_cell.angle_beta   90.00
_cell.angle_gamma   90.00
#
_symmetry.space_group_name_H-M   'P 1'
#
loop_
_entity.id
_entity.type
_entity.pdbx_description
1 polymer ?
#
loop_
_entity_poly.entity_id
_entity_poly.type
_entity_poly.pdbx_seq_one_letter_code
_entity_poly.pdbx_strand_id
1 'polypeptide(L)'
;MFLEYREGVLHMEGASLAGLADRFGSPFFLISEARLAANYRALERGLAGAGVRAVLRYCAKTNHEAAVLEVLARSGSHLLASHAAEVELALRCGFPPERIAYARPVLLPEELGAVLAAGVPLVHVHRPADLDLLETAAARAGRRVRVSLRLRGEGGLALSPLDWLNRRLGLGSGEVLDAARRLARSPRLELAAINFYLGTQQSSLKGFGRAFRRVLALLQRIAAGTGVVVREVNLGGGIPSLSLRKVGPRRLLARWRDLPGSAGGPERQEELAAQLGRRFRELAEGVRLPEIPILAAEPGRAIVGDAAVLVSRVRSMEGRWAFLDASRNFLPESPLLFSRRILPLAEPPAAAAGNPGRYYHLSGSTLNTLDVLDLRRRLPRLEPGDLLAFCDAGAYSISRASPYAGLPPAVYLLQEDGETRQVRRAGGIDQLLHPMTLREEPARVGR
;
A
#
# COMPACT_ATOMS: atom_id res chain seq x y z
N MET A 1 1.40 17.11 16.89
CA MET A 1 2.10 15.82 16.60
C MET A 1 1.08 14.80 16.14
N PHE A 2 1.44 13.84 15.24
CA PHE A 2 0.44 12.90 14.69
C PHE A 2 -0.22 12.01 15.77
N LEU A 3 0.59 11.40 16.62
CA LEU A 3 0.14 10.66 17.82
C LEU A 3 0.91 11.17 19.01
N GLU A 4 0.21 11.63 20.01
CA GLU A 4 0.80 12.18 21.24
C GLU A 4 -0.10 11.93 22.46
N TYR A 5 0.51 11.83 23.65
CA TYR A 5 -0.26 11.82 24.88
C TYR A 5 -0.50 13.26 25.33
N ARG A 6 -1.75 13.58 25.64
CA ARG A 6 -2.19 14.84 26.27
C ARG A 6 -3.01 14.47 27.49
N GLU A 7 -2.68 15.02 28.63
CA GLU A 7 -3.35 14.75 29.90
C GLU A 7 -3.53 13.25 30.19
N GLY A 8 -2.52 12.45 29.85
CA GLY A 8 -2.52 11.01 30.07
C GLY A 8 -3.37 10.20 29.06
N VAL A 9 -3.87 10.80 27.99
CA VAL A 9 -4.67 10.13 26.96
C VAL A 9 -4.01 10.26 25.59
N LEU A 10 -4.01 9.16 24.81
CA LEU A 10 -3.48 9.15 23.45
C LEU A 10 -4.43 9.89 22.50
N HIS A 11 -3.88 10.89 21.82
CA HIS A 11 -4.55 11.68 20.79
C HIS A 11 -3.94 11.43 19.41
N MET A 12 -4.78 11.50 18.39
CA MET A 12 -4.39 11.56 16.99
C MET A 12 -4.79 12.92 16.43
N GLU A 13 -3.78 13.77 16.15
CA GLU A 13 -3.99 15.14 15.63
C GLU A 13 -4.99 15.96 16.45
N GLY A 14 -4.94 15.83 17.77
CA GLY A 14 -5.82 16.53 18.71
C GLY A 14 -7.11 15.79 19.06
N ALA A 15 -7.54 14.78 18.30
CA ALA A 15 -8.71 13.97 18.63
C ALA A 15 -8.36 12.89 19.66
N SER A 16 -9.08 12.84 20.78
CA SER A 16 -8.92 11.82 21.83
C SER A 16 -9.36 10.45 21.32
N LEU A 17 -8.44 9.49 21.22
CA LEU A 17 -8.79 8.12 20.79
C LEU A 17 -9.69 7.40 21.80
N ALA A 18 -9.55 7.71 23.09
CA ALA A 18 -10.44 7.16 24.13
C ALA A 18 -11.87 7.71 23.98
N GLY A 19 -12.02 9.04 23.82
CA GLY A 19 -13.32 9.66 23.59
C GLY A 19 -14.00 9.16 22.30
N LEU A 20 -13.22 8.91 21.24
CA LEU A 20 -13.76 8.27 20.04
C LEU A 20 -14.18 6.83 20.28
N ALA A 21 -13.44 6.07 21.09
CA ALA A 21 -13.81 4.70 21.48
C ALA A 21 -15.10 4.65 22.34
N ASP A 22 -15.30 5.65 23.19
CA ASP A 22 -16.54 5.77 23.95
C ASP A 22 -17.75 6.09 23.06
N ARG A 23 -17.52 6.93 22.04
CA ARG A 23 -18.56 7.32 21.07
C ARG A 23 -18.90 6.24 20.06
N PHE A 24 -17.90 5.53 19.55
CA PHE A 24 -18.06 4.59 18.41
C PHE A 24 -18.09 3.13 18.82
N GLY A 25 -17.67 2.83 20.05
CA GLY A 25 -17.33 1.46 20.44
C GLY A 25 -15.95 1.03 19.92
N SER A 26 -15.64 -0.25 20.05
CA SER A 26 -14.43 -0.89 19.51
C SER A 26 -14.76 -2.27 18.93
N PRO A 27 -14.00 -2.79 17.96
CA PRO A 27 -12.86 -2.13 17.32
C PRO A 27 -13.28 -1.15 16.20
N PHE A 28 -12.42 -0.19 15.86
CA PHE A 28 -12.62 0.68 14.70
C PHE A 28 -11.29 1.12 14.09
N PHE A 29 -11.29 1.44 12.79
CA PHE A 29 -10.19 2.13 12.12
C PHE A 29 -10.41 3.64 12.13
N LEU A 30 -9.33 4.39 12.37
CA LEU A 30 -9.30 5.83 12.20
C LEU A 30 -8.20 6.19 11.20
N ILE A 31 -8.55 6.89 10.11
CA ILE A 31 -7.65 7.38 9.08
C ILE A 31 -7.52 8.89 9.26
N SER A 32 -6.31 9.44 9.25
CA SER A 32 -6.07 10.88 9.22
C SER A 32 -5.97 11.39 7.79
N GLU A 33 -6.81 12.35 7.44
CA GLU A 33 -6.75 13.08 6.17
C GLU A 33 -5.46 13.88 6.04
N ALA A 34 -5.10 14.65 7.06
CA ALA A 34 -3.91 15.48 7.08
C ALA A 34 -2.62 14.66 6.92
N ARG A 35 -2.53 13.52 7.64
CA ARG A 35 -1.37 12.64 7.54
C ARG A 35 -1.24 11.98 6.17
N LEU A 36 -2.35 11.55 5.59
CA LEU A 36 -2.41 10.97 4.26
C LEU A 36 -1.88 11.96 3.21
N ALA A 37 -2.39 13.19 3.23
CA ALA A 37 -1.96 14.27 2.34
C ALA A 37 -0.49 14.66 2.58
N ALA A 38 -0.07 14.75 3.84
CA ALA A 38 1.31 15.08 4.20
C ALA A 38 2.32 14.03 3.70
N ASN A 39 2.00 12.74 3.81
CA ASN A 39 2.85 11.66 3.30
C ASN A 39 3.00 11.71 1.77
N TYR A 40 1.90 11.98 1.04
CA TYR A 40 1.96 12.13 -0.41
C TYR A 40 2.83 13.32 -0.80
N ARG A 41 2.58 14.51 -0.22
CA ARG A 41 3.34 15.73 -0.48
C ARG A 41 4.81 15.60 -0.12
N ALA A 42 5.16 14.85 0.93
CA ALA A 42 6.54 14.62 1.33
C ALA A 42 7.32 13.83 0.26
N LEU A 43 6.71 12.77 -0.30
CA LEU A 43 7.33 12.03 -1.40
C LEU A 43 7.49 12.90 -2.65
N GLU A 44 6.49 13.70 -2.97
CA GLU A 44 6.51 14.64 -4.10
C GLU A 44 7.61 15.68 -3.95
N ARG A 45 7.65 16.40 -2.80
CA ARG A 45 8.70 17.40 -2.51
C ARG A 45 10.10 16.81 -2.51
N GLY A 46 10.27 15.62 -1.93
CA GLY A 46 11.58 14.95 -1.90
C GLY A 46 12.11 14.64 -3.30
N LEU A 47 11.26 14.15 -4.19
CA LEU A 47 11.65 13.90 -5.58
C LEU A 47 11.89 15.21 -6.36
N ALA A 48 11.01 16.21 -6.19
CA ALA A 48 11.18 17.52 -6.83
C ALA A 48 12.46 18.23 -6.36
N GLY A 49 12.76 18.21 -5.06
CA GLY A 49 13.97 18.76 -4.47
C GLY A 49 15.26 18.08 -4.95
N ALA A 50 15.16 16.87 -5.47
CA ALA A 50 16.28 16.18 -6.14
C ALA A 50 16.49 16.64 -7.60
N GLY A 51 15.67 17.53 -8.13
CA GLY A 51 15.74 18.04 -9.50
C GLY A 51 15.36 16.99 -10.56
N VAL A 52 14.48 16.03 -10.22
CA VAL A 52 13.95 15.05 -11.16
C VAL A 52 12.48 15.33 -11.46
N ARG A 53 12.08 15.18 -12.73
CA ARG A 53 10.66 15.13 -13.08
C ARG A 53 10.10 13.83 -12.55
N ALA A 54 9.06 13.89 -11.72
CA ALA A 54 8.52 12.70 -11.07
C ALA A 54 7.01 12.54 -11.25
N VAL A 55 6.52 11.30 -11.22
CA VAL A 55 5.11 10.94 -11.19
C VAL A 55 4.87 9.91 -10.09
N LEU A 56 3.99 10.24 -9.15
CA LEU A 56 3.57 9.34 -8.08
C LEU A 56 2.18 8.79 -8.37
N ARG A 57 2.07 7.47 -8.55
CA ARG A 57 0.81 6.75 -8.75
C ARG A 57 0.46 5.99 -7.48
N TYR A 58 -0.51 6.46 -6.72
CA TYR A 58 -0.97 5.70 -5.55
C TYR A 58 -1.49 4.34 -5.96
N CYS A 59 -1.03 3.28 -5.30
CA CYS A 59 -1.43 1.91 -5.60
C CYS A 59 -2.76 1.58 -4.89
N ALA A 60 -3.89 1.62 -5.60
CA ALA A 60 -5.25 1.52 -5.05
C ALA A 60 -5.48 0.28 -4.19
N LYS A 61 -4.97 -0.90 -4.60
CA LYS A 61 -5.08 -2.16 -3.83
C LYS A 61 -4.56 -2.07 -2.39
N THR A 62 -3.74 -1.06 -2.07
CA THR A 62 -3.20 -0.88 -0.72
C THR A 62 -4.29 -0.48 0.26
N ASN A 63 -5.13 0.47 -0.15
CA ASN A 63 -6.34 0.88 0.53
C ASN A 63 -7.22 1.63 -0.47
N HIS A 64 -8.30 1.02 -0.89
CA HIS A 64 -9.24 1.57 -1.88
C HIS A 64 -10.49 2.18 -1.23
N GLU A 65 -10.44 2.57 0.06
CA GLU A 65 -11.53 3.35 0.65
C GLU A 65 -11.74 4.63 -0.17
N ALA A 66 -13.02 4.91 -0.50
CA ALA A 66 -13.37 6.08 -1.29
C ALA A 66 -12.79 7.37 -0.68
N ALA A 67 -12.87 7.53 0.64
CA ALA A 67 -12.32 8.69 1.34
C ALA A 67 -10.79 8.85 1.15
N VAL A 68 -10.04 7.73 1.12
CA VAL A 68 -8.60 7.75 0.84
C VAL A 68 -8.34 8.21 -0.59
N LEU A 69 -9.10 7.67 -1.55
CA LEU A 69 -8.96 8.02 -2.96
C LEU A 69 -9.34 9.48 -3.22
N GLU A 70 -10.43 9.99 -2.61
CA GLU A 70 -10.85 11.38 -2.70
C GLU A 70 -9.76 12.36 -2.21
N VAL A 71 -9.14 12.07 -1.04
CA VAL A 71 -8.05 12.88 -0.50
C VAL A 71 -6.87 12.91 -1.47
N LEU A 72 -6.49 11.77 -2.02
CA LEU A 72 -5.36 11.68 -2.95
C LEU A 72 -5.64 12.31 -4.30
N ALA A 73 -6.88 12.22 -4.81
CA ALA A 73 -7.30 12.91 -6.04
C ALA A 73 -7.18 14.42 -5.88
N ARG A 74 -7.70 14.98 -4.76
CA ARG A 74 -7.55 16.41 -4.42
C ARG A 74 -6.09 16.83 -4.22
N SER A 75 -5.24 15.93 -3.74
CA SER A 75 -3.80 16.19 -3.60
C SER A 75 -3.02 16.12 -4.92
N GLY A 76 -3.69 15.84 -6.05
CA GLY A 76 -3.04 15.78 -7.36
C GLY A 76 -2.36 14.46 -7.69
N SER A 77 -2.56 13.42 -6.88
CA SER A 77 -1.98 12.10 -7.11
C SER A 77 -2.43 11.49 -8.44
N HIS A 78 -1.54 10.71 -9.05
CA HIS A 78 -1.96 9.71 -10.02
C HIS A 78 -2.34 8.41 -9.30
N LEU A 79 -2.95 7.45 -10.02
CA LEU A 79 -3.40 6.18 -9.46
C LEU A 79 -2.94 5.00 -10.30
N LEU A 80 -2.59 3.89 -9.63
CA LEU A 80 -2.43 2.60 -10.25
C LEU A 80 -3.58 1.69 -9.81
N ALA A 81 -4.43 1.29 -10.76
CA ALA A 81 -5.50 0.33 -10.56
C ALA A 81 -5.06 -1.08 -10.96
N SER A 82 -5.54 -2.10 -10.24
CA SER A 82 -5.20 -3.51 -10.45
C SER A 82 -6.35 -4.35 -11.04
N HIS A 83 -7.54 -3.77 -11.13
CA HIS A 83 -8.71 -4.35 -11.82
C HIS A 83 -9.70 -3.25 -12.26
N ALA A 84 -10.62 -3.57 -13.16
CA ALA A 84 -11.53 -2.58 -13.76
C ALA A 84 -12.41 -1.86 -12.73
N ALA A 85 -12.86 -2.56 -11.66
CA ALA A 85 -13.65 -1.91 -10.61
C ALA A 85 -12.85 -0.86 -9.81
N GLU A 86 -11.51 -1.00 -9.67
CA GLU A 86 -10.68 0.07 -9.09
C GLU A 86 -10.58 1.28 -10.03
N VAL A 87 -10.61 1.09 -11.36
CA VAL A 87 -10.67 2.20 -12.33
C VAL A 87 -11.98 2.96 -12.17
N GLU A 88 -13.12 2.27 -12.16
CA GLU A 88 -14.44 2.87 -11.96
C GLU A 88 -14.54 3.62 -10.63
N LEU A 89 -14.06 3.01 -9.55
CA LEU A 89 -14.02 3.64 -8.24
C LEU A 89 -13.17 4.92 -8.24
N ALA A 90 -11.98 4.86 -8.87
CA ALA A 90 -11.10 6.03 -8.97
C ALA A 90 -11.75 7.18 -9.72
N LEU A 91 -12.44 6.92 -10.83
CA LEU A 91 -13.19 7.93 -11.58
C LEU A 91 -14.26 8.59 -10.71
N ARG A 92 -15.03 7.80 -9.96
CA ARG A 92 -16.04 8.29 -9.00
C ARG A 92 -15.44 9.11 -7.85
N CYS A 93 -14.20 8.81 -7.45
CA CYS A 93 -13.47 9.56 -6.43
C CYS A 93 -12.73 10.81 -6.97
N GLY A 94 -12.93 11.15 -8.26
CA GLY A 94 -12.42 12.39 -8.85
C GLY A 94 -11.04 12.29 -9.51
N PHE A 95 -10.51 11.08 -9.73
CA PHE A 95 -9.32 10.93 -10.58
C PHE A 95 -9.69 11.09 -12.05
N PRO A 96 -9.05 12.02 -12.78
CA PRO A 96 -9.24 12.08 -14.22
C PRO A 96 -8.57 10.87 -14.89
N PRO A 97 -9.12 10.34 -16.00
CA PRO A 97 -8.61 9.14 -16.66
C PRO A 97 -7.11 9.20 -16.98
N GLU A 98 -6.61 10.39 -17.35
CA GLU A 98 -5.21 10.62 -17.72
C GLU A 98 -4.23 10.38 -16.57
N ARG A 99 -4.71 10.41 -15.34
CA ARG A 99 -3.92 10.13 -14.13
C ARG A 99 -4.02 8.68 -13.67
N ILE A 100 -4.78 7.83 -14.36
CA ILE A 100 -4.94 6.42 -14.02
C ILE A 100 -4.02 5.57 -14.91
N ALA A 101 -3.28 4.65 -14.28
CA ALA A 101 -2.60 3.55 -14.95
C ALA A 101 -3.25 2.23 -14.53
N TYR A 102 -3.18 1.23 -15.43
CA TYR A 102 -3.74 -0.09 -15.19
C TYR A 102 -2.65 -1.16 -15.21
N ALA A 103 -2.66 -2.06 -14.22
CA ALA A 103 -1.67 -3.12 -14.10
C ALA A 103 -2.30 -4.43 -13.61
N ARG A 104 -2.15 -5.48 -14.40
CA ARG A 104 -2.55 -6.84 -14.02
C ARG A 104 -1.47 -7.86 -14.40
N PRO A 105 -1.25 -8.90 -13.60
CA PRO A 105 -0.28 -9.96 -13.96
C PRO A 105 -0.58 -10.63 -15.29
N VAL A 106 -1.87 -10.74 -15.61
CA VAL A 106 -2.42 -11.28 -16.86
C VAL A 106 -3.53 -10.32 -17.28
N LEU A 107 -3.44 -9.74 -18.47
CA LEU A 107 -4.49 -8.90 -19.00
C LEU A 107 -5.71 -9.76 -19.38
N LEU A 108 -6.89 -9.31 -19.01
CA LEU A 108 -8.16 -9.98 -19.30
C LEU A 108 -8.91 -9.21 -20.37
N PRO A 109 -9.30 -9.85 -21.49
CA PRO A 109 -9.99 -9.18 -22.59
C PRO A 109 -11.26 -8.45 -22.17
N GLU A 110 -12.04 -9.05 -21.26
CA GLU A 110 -13.27 -8.51 -20.72
C GLU A 110 -13.07 -7.22 -19.91
N GLU A 111 -11.95 -7.08 -19.21
CA GLU A 111 -11.62 -5.86 -18.45
C GLU A 111 -10.98 -4.78 -19.34
N LEU A 112 -10.13 -5.17 -20.29
CA LEU A 112 -9.42 -4.22 -21.16
C LEU A 112 -10.37 -3.30 -21.91
N GLY A 113 -11.50 -3.84 -22.41
CA GLY A 113 -12.52 -3.04 -23.09
C GLY A 113 -13.03 -1.91 -22.22
N ALA A 114 -13.44 -2.22 -20.99
CA ALA A 114 -13.94 -1.22 -20.03
C ALA A 114 -12.84 -0.22 -19.60
N VAL A 115 -11.62 -0.69 -19.34
CA VAL A 115 -10.48 0.15 -18.93
C VAL A 115 -10.12 1.16 -20.04
N LEU A 116 -10.08 0.73 -21.31
CA LEU A 116 -9.76 1.62 -22.41
C LEU A 116 -10.92 2.56 -22.76
N ALA A 117 -12.17 2.08 -22.65
CA ALA A 117 -13.35 2.94 -22.80
C ALA A 117 -13.41 4.03 -21.73
N ALA A 118 -13.00 3.72 -20.51
CA ALA A 118 -12.86 4.68 -19.41
C ALA A 118 -11.77 5.75 -19.63
N GLY A 119 -10.97 5.63 -20.69
CA GLY A 119 -9.97 6.63 -21.03
C GLY A 119 -8.57 6.39 -20.46
N VAL A 120 -8.32 5.28 -19.77
CA VAL A 120 -7.01 4.98 -19.18
C VAL A 120 -5.92 4.92 -20.25
N PRO A 121 -4.87 5.75 -20.14
CA PRO A 121 -3.88 5.87 -21.22
C PRO A 121 -2.68 4.95 -21.08
N LEU A 122 -2.41 4.39 -19.90
CA LEU A 122 -1.19 3.64 -19.59
C LEU A 122 -1.52 2.26 -19.04
N VAL A 123 -1.02 1.22 -19.70
CA VAL A 123 -1.20 -0.19 -19.31
C VAL A 123 0.15 -0.84 -19.06
N HIS A 124 0.31 -1.48 -17.89
CA HIS A 124 1.50 -2.28 -17.58
C HIS A 124 1.36 -3.68 -18.17
N VAL A 125 2.38 -4.11 -18.90
CA VAL A 125 2.47 -5.42 -19.53
C VAL A 125 3.52 -6.26 -18.84
N HIS A 126 3.13 -7.47 -18.42
CA HIS A 126 3.96 -8.42 -17.68
C HIS A 126 4.39 -9.63 -18.51
N ARG A 127 3.77 -9.87 -19.66
CA ARG A 127 4.02 -11.01 -20.53
C ARG A 127 3.98 -10.58 -22.00
N PRO A 128 4.84 -11.15 -22.88
CA PRO A 128 4.84 -10.82 -24.31
C PRO A 128 3.47 -11.06 -24.97
N ALA A 129 2.76 -12.13 -24.59
CA ALA A 129 1.44 -12.47 -25.14
C ALA A 129 0.35 -11.43 -24.83
N ASP A 130 0.49 -10.64 -23.76
CA ASP A 130 -0.46 -9.58 -23.41
C ASP A 130 -0.44 -8.42 -24.42
N LEU A 131 0.62 -8.28 -25.22
CA LEU A 131 0.71 -7.26 -26.26
C LEU A 131 -0.29 -7.51 -27.39
N ASP A 132 -0.59 -8.76 -27.75
CA ASP A 132 -1.59 -9.10 -28.78
C ASP A 132 -3.00 -8.75 -28.34
N LEU A 133 -3.30 -9.06 -27.08
CA LEU A 133 -4.57 -8.70 -26.45
C LEU A 133 -4.75 -7.19 -26.40
N LEU A 134 -3.70 -6.47 -25.99
CA LEU A 134 -3.75 -5.01 -25.86
C LEU A 134 -3.86 -4.32 -27.22
N GLU A 135 -3.15 -4.80 -28.24
CA GLU A 135 -3.24 -4.30 -29.62
C GLU A 135 -4.68 -4.43 -30.16
N THR A 136 -5.28 -5.62 -29.96
CA THR A 136 -6.67 -5.90 -30.36
C THR A 136 -7.66 -5.00 -29.62
N ALA A 137 -7.49 -4.86 -28.30
CA ALA A 137 -8.36 -4.00 -27.49
C ALA A 137 -8.23 -2.52 -27.88
N ALA A 138 -6.99 -2.04 -28.11
CA ALA A 138 -6.71 -0.68 -28.56
C ALA A 138 -7.32 -0.37 -29.94
N ALA A 139 -7.27 -1.35 -30.88
CA ALA A 139 -7.90 -1.22 -32.19
C ALA A 139 -9.42 -1.11 -32.06
N ARG A 140 -10.06 -1.96 -31.24
CA ARG A 140 -11.51 -1.91 -31.00
C ARG A 140 -11.95 -0.61 -30.34
N ALA A 141 -11.14 -0.10 -29.41
CA ALA A 141 -11.39 1.17 -28.73
C ALA A 141 -11.08 2.41 -29.60
N GLY A 142 -10.49 2.25 -30.80
CA GLY A 142 -10.07 3.35 -31.66
C GLY A 142 -8.96 4.24 -31.03
N ARG A 143 -8.19 3.72 -30.10
CA ARG A 143 -7.23 4.50 -29.27
C ARG A 143 -5.80 4.04 -29.45
N ARG A 144 -4.86 4.98 -29.22
CA ARG A 144 -3.46 4.68 -28.98
C ARG A 144 -3.21 4.52 -27.49
N VAL A 145 -2.51 3.44 -27.08
CA VAL A 145 -2.27 3.08 -25.68
C VAL A 145 -0.78 3.12 -25.38
N ARG A 146 -0.43 3.78 -24.31
CA ARG A 146 0.93 3.78 -23.76
C ARG A 146 1.18 2.48 -23.00
N VAL A 147 2.31 1.86 -23.24
CA VAL A 147 2.73 0.59 -22.64
C VAL A 147 3.88 0.82 -21.69
N SER A 148 3.75 0.29 -20.49
CA SER A 148 4.84 0.15 -19.53
C SER A 148 5.25 -1.33 -19.46
N LEU A 149 6.46 -1.67 -19.91
CA LEU A 149 6.95 -3.04 -19.83
C LEU A 149 7.55 -3.32 -18.44
N ARG A 150 7.07 -4.37 -17.79
CA ARG A 150 7.59 -4.80 -16.49
C ARG A 150 8.87 -5.59 -16.66
N LEU A 151 9.99 -5.02 -16.23
CA LEU A 151 11.27 -5.74 -16.18
C LEU A 151 11.30 -6.69 -14.98
N ARG A 152 11.56 -7.96 -15.24
CA ARG A 152 11.73 -8.99 -14.21
C ARG A 152 13.03 -8.79 -13.43
N GLY A 153 12.98 -9.06 -12.13
CA GLY A 153 14.17 -9.11 -11.29
C GLY A 153 15.06 -10.28 -11.68
N GLU A 154 16.20 -10.03 -12.32
CA GLU A 154 17.24 -10.98 -12.69
C GLU A 154 18.58 -10.55 -12.10
N GLY A 155 19.49 -11.49 -11.90
CA GLY A 155 20.92 -11.20 -11.67
C GLY A 155 21.21 -10.22 -10.52
N GLY A 156 20.81 -10.55 -9.28
CA GLY A 156 21.18 -9.77 -8.08
C GLY A 156 20.26 -8.59 -7.75
N LEU A 157 19.16 -8.38 -8.47
CA LEU A 157 18.06 -7.50 -8.04
C LEU A 157 17.21 -8.13 -6.95
N ALA A 158 17.31 -9.45 -6.74
CA ALA A 158 16.66 -10.17 -5.66
C ALA A 158 17.30 -9.79 -4.32
N LEU A 159 16.53 -9.14 -3.44
CA LEU A 159 16.97 -8.68 -2.13
C LEU A 159 16.50 -9.61 -0.98
N SER A 160 15.72 -10.64 -1.30
CA SER A 160 15.15 -11.60 -0.36
C SER A 160 15.16 -13.01 -0.93
N PRO A 161 15.37 -14.05 -0.13
CA PRO A 161 15.20 -15.44 -0.56
C PRO A 161 13.83 -15.75 -1.18
N LEU A 162 12.79 -14.98 -0.82
CA LEU A 162 11.44 -15.11 -1.38
C LEU A 162 11.24 -14.33 -2.69
N ASP A 163 12.24 -13.59 -3.16
CA ASP A 163 12.12 -12.80 -4.41
C ASP A 163 12.03 -13.68 -5.66
N TRP A 164 12.36 -14.99 -5.55
CA TRP A 164 12.10 -15.96 -6.61
C TRP A 164 10.60 -16.03 -6.97
N LEU A 165 9.69 -15.79 -6.01
CA LEU A 165 8.25 -15.71 -6.26
C LEU A 165 7.89 -14.55 -7.19
N ASN A 166 8.66 -13.47 -7.19
CA ASN A 166 8.45 -12.31 -8.06
C ASN A 166 8.94 -12.56 -9.50
N ARG A 167 9.77 -13.60 -9.74
CA ARG A 167 10.27 -13.94 -11.07
C ARG A 167 9.20 -14.40 -12.06
N ARG A 168 8.02 -14.77 -11.57
CA ARG A 168 6.86 -15.09 -12.42
C ARG A 168 6.24 -13.85 -13.09
N LEU A 169 6.61 -12.64 -12.65
CA LEU A 169 6.05 -11.37 -13.11
C LEU A 169 7.11 -10.56 -13.85
N GLY A 170 6.79 -10.23 -15.09
CA GLY A 170 7.63 -9.37 -15.92
C GLY A 170 8.48 -10.14 -16.94
N LEU A 171 9.08 -9.39 -17.84
CA LEU A 171 9.90 -9.81 -18.96
C LEU A 171 11.39 -9.79 -18.57
N GLY A 172 12.15 -10.74 -19.09
CA GLY A 172 13.61 -10.68 -19.07
C GLY A 172 14.13 -9.57 -19.99
N SER A 173 15.41 -9.18 -19.85
CA SER A 173 15.99 -8.08 -20.62
C SER A 173 15.93 -8.33 -22.14
N GLY A 174 16.09 -9.59 -22.59
CA GLY A 174 15.93 -9.98 -24.01
C GLY A 174 14.50 -9.79 -24.49
N GLU A 175 13.53 -10.33 -23.72
CA GLU A 175 12.10 -10.19 -24.02
C GLU A 175 11.63 -8.72 -24.07
N VAL A 176 12.22 -7.84 -23.21
CA VAL A 176 11.93 -6.40 -23.24
C VAL A 176 12.44 -5.79 -24.56
N LEU A 177 13.62 -6.17 -25.06
CA LEU A 177 14.15 -5.68 -26.35
C LEU A 177 13.29 -6.15 -27.51
N ASP A 178 12.83 -7.41 -27.51
CA ASP A 178 11.97 -7.94 -28.56
C ASP A 178 10.59 -7.24 -28.54
N ALA A 179 10.02 -7.04 -27.35
CA ALA A 179 8.79 -6.26 -27.16
C ALA A 179 8.97 -4.81 -27.65
N ALA A 180 10.11 -4.18 -27.35
CA ALA A 180 10.40 -2.81 -27.80
C ALA A 180 10.47 -2.72 -29.34
N ARG A 181 11.12 -3.70 -30.02
CA ARG A 181 11.12 -3.79 -31.51
C ARG A 181 9.73 -3.92 -32.08
N ARG A 182 8.89 -4.72 -31.44
CA ARG A 182 7.48 -4.89 -31.82
C ARG A 182 6.71 -3.58 -31.63
N LEU A 183 6.80 -2.95 -30.47
CA LEU A 183 6.12 -1.69 -30.15
C LEU A 183 6.55 -0.53 -31.06
N ALA A 184 7.83 -0.50 -31.49
CA ALA A 184 8.31 0.48 -32.46
C ALA A 184 7.60 0.45 -33.81
N ARG A 185 6.98 -0.69 -34.17
CA ARG A 185 6.23 -0.91 -35.41
C ARG A 185 4.72 -0.86 -35.22
N SER A 186 4.24 -0.78 -33.97
CA SER A 186 2.81 -0.78 -33.70
C SER A 186 2.20 0.60 -33.98
N PRO A 187 1.09 0.66 -34.73
CA PRO A 187 0.35 1.91 -34.93
C PRO A 187 -0.51 2.30 -33.70
N ARG A 188 -0.77 1.35 -32.80
CA ARG A 188 -1.72 1.49 -31.69
C ARG A 188 -1.06 1.51 -30.31
N LEU A 189 0.13 0.91 -30.18
CA LEU A 189 0.83 0.82 -28.91
C LEU A 189 2.11 1.64 -28.94
N GLU A 190 2.39 2.32 -27.85
CA GLU A 190 3.58 3.16 -27.67
C GLU A 190 4.36 2.71 -26.42
N LEU A 191 5.64 2.37 -26.58
CA LEU A 191 6.50 2.09 -25.44
C LEU A 191 6.82 3.39 -24.70
N ALA A 192 6.16 3.61 -23.57
CA ALA A 192 6.29 4.82 -22.75
C ALA A 192 7.20 4.65 -21.53
N ALA A 193 7.21 3.45 -20.92
CA ALA A 193 7.88 3.22 -19.66
C ALA A 193 8.51 1.82 -19.54
N ILE A 194 9.56 1.73 -18.74
CA ILE A 194 10.04 0.47 -18.16
C ILE A 194 9.79 0.50 -16.66
N ASN A 195 9.04 -0.48 -16.17
CA ASN A 195 8.69 -0.66 -14.76
C ASN A 195 9.51 -1.80 -14.14
N PHE A 196 9.88 -1.68 -12.87
CA PHE A 196 10.45 -2.77 -12.07
C PHE A 196 9.93 -2.74 -10.63
N TYR A 197 10.23 -3.77 -9.86
CA TYR A 197 9.82 -3.85 -8.46
C TYR A 197 10.85 -4.64 -7.64
N LEU A 198 11.33 -4.07 -6.55
CA LEU A 198 12.37 -4.65 -5.71
C LEU A 198 11.85 -5.39 -4.47
N GLY A 199 10.54 -5.44 -4.28
CA GLY A 199 9.91 -6.02 -3.10
C GLY A 199 9.33 -4.98 -2.14
N THR A 200 8.61 -5.44 -1.11
CA THR A 200 7.96 -4.56 -0.12
C THR A 200 8.94 -4.06 0.93
N GLN A 201 8.69 -2.85 1.48
CA GLN A 201 9.49 -2.24 2.57
C GLN A 201 10.98 -2.17 2.21
N GLN A 202 11.29 -1.57 1.06
CA GLN A 202 12.67 -1.41 0.57
C GLN A 202 13.23 -0.03 0.92
N SER A 203 14.18 0.00 1.84
CA SER A 203 14.92 1.21 2.21
C SER A 203 16.36 1.24 1.68
N SER A 204 16.77 0.21 0.94
CA SER A 204 18.13 0.07 0.45
C SER A 204 18.39 0.90 -0.81
N LEU A 205 19.00 2.08 -0.66
CA LEU A 205 19.47 2.90 -1.78
C LEU A 205 20.42 2.15 -2.72
N LYS A 206 21.24 1.23 -2.18
CA LYS A 206 22.13 0.38 -3.02
C LYS A 206 21.33 -0.53 -3.95
N GLY A 207 20.19 -1.08 -3.46
CA GLY A 207 19.28 -1.90 -4.27
C GLY A 207 18.67 -1.10 -5.42
N PHE A 208 18.11 0.05 -5.13
CA PHE A 208 17.57 0.95 -6.15
C PHE A 208 18.65 1.42 -7.14
N GLY A 209 19.83 1.78 -6.68
CA GLY A 209 20.94 2.18 -7.55
C GLY A 209 21.39 1.09 -8.54
N ARG A 210 21.38 -0.20 -8.13
CA ARG A 210 21.63 -1.31 -9.06
C ARG A 210 20.53 -1.44 -10.12
N ALA A 211 19.27 -1.32 -9.69
CA ALA A 211 18.13 -1.40 -10.59
C ALA A 211 18.12 -0.24 -11.60
N PHE A 212 18.39 0.99 -11.15
CA PHE A 212 18.47 2.16 -12.03
C PHE A 212 19.56 1.98 -13.10
N ARG A 213 20.79 1.59 -12.72
CA ARG A 213 21.86 1.33 -13.71
C ARG A 213 21.43 0.32 -14.76
N ARG A 214 20.78 -0.76 -14.35
CA ARG A 214 20.32 -1.80 -15.27
C ARG A 214 19.24 -1.30 -16.24
N VAL A 215 18.25 -0.59 -15.70
CA VAL A 215 17.16 -0.05 -16.53
C VAL A 215 17.69 1.01 -17.49
N LEU A 216 18.53 1.94 -17.03
CA LEU A 216 19.12 2.98 -17.88
C LEU A 216 19.95 2.38 -19.01
N ALA A 217 20.78 1.36 -18.73
CA ALA A 217 21.51 0.63 -19.78
C ALA A 217 20.55 -0.08 -20.77
N LEU A 218 19.41 -0.58 -20.28
CA LEU A 218 18.41 -1.17 -21.16
C LEU A 218 17.73 -0.11 -22.04
N LEU A 219 17.46 1.09 -21.53
CA LEU A 219 16.93 2.20 -22.31
C LEU A 219 17.88 2.60 -23.45
N GLN A 220 19.20 2.65 -23.21
CA GLN A 220 20.18 2.89 -24.28
C GLN A 220 20.11 1.83 -25.39
N ARG A 221 20.03 0.55 -24.99
CA ARG A 221 19.92 -0.57 -25.95
C ARG A 221 18.62 -0.50 -26.76
N ILE A 222 17.50 -0.10 -26.15
CA ILE A 222 16.23 0.11 -26.84
C ILE A 222 16.36 1.24 -27.84
N ALA A 223 16.88 2.39 -27.43
CA ALA A 223 17.05 3.55 -28.32
C ALA A 223 17.96 3.22 -29.51
N ALA A 224 19.12 2.57 -29.27
CA ALA A 224 20.05 2.17 -30.30
C ALA A 224 19.47 1.14 -31.29
N GLY A 225 18.66 0.19 -30.81
CA GLY A 225 18.13 -0.89 -31.63
C GLY A 225 16.79 -0.61 -32.31
N THR A 226 16.06 0.44 -31.88
CA THR A 226 14.69 0.71 -32.36
C THR A 226 14.41 2.18 -32.69
N GLY A 227 15.26 3.11 -32.26
CA GLY A 227 14.99 4.54 -32.32
C GLY A 227 13.96 5.04 -31.29
N VAL A 228 13.36 4.15 -30.48
CA VAL A 228 12.34 4.51 -29.48
C VAL A 228 12.99 5.16 -28.26
N VAL A 229 12.52 6.35 -27.90
CA VAL A 229 12.90 7.04 -26.67
C VAL A 229 11.89 6.70 -25.56
N VAL A 230 12.33 5.88 -24.58
CA VAL A 230 11.50 5.56 -23.42
C VAL A 230 11.60 6.72 -22.41
N ARG A 231 10.47 7.34 -22.13
CA ARG A 231 10.40 8.60 -21.38
C ARG A 231 10.20 8.43 -19.88
N GLU A 232 9.92 7.22 -19.41
CA GLU A 232 9.64 6.97 -17.98
C GLU A 232 10.38 5.72 -17.49
N VAL A 233 11.05 5.88 -16.35
CA VAL A 233 11.54 4.77 -15.51
C VAL A 233 10.67 4.68 -14.27
N ASN A 234 9.95 3.57 -14.12
CA ASN A 234 9.04 3.37 -13.01
C ASN A 234 9.62 2.35 -12.02
N LEU A 235 9.98 2.80 -10.83
CA LEU A 235 10.56 1.95 -9.78
C LEU A 235 9.53 1.03 -9.10
N GLY A 236 8.24 1.14 -9.49
CA GLY A 236 7.15 0.39 -8.89
C GLY A 236 6.84 0.83 -7.46
N GLY A 237 6.19 -0.08 -6.74
CA GLY A 237 5.93 0.10 -5.32
C GLY A 237 7.11 -0.31 -4.44
N GLY A 238 6.81 -0.49 -3.15
CA GLY A 238 7.77 -1.00 -2.17
C GLY A 238 8.52 0.06 -1.39
N ILE A 239 8.33 1.35 -1.68
CA ILE A 239 8.79 2.44 -0.80
C ILE A 239 8.19 2.18 0.60
N PRO A 240 9.00 2.20 1.66
CA PRO A 240 8.56 1.76 2.98
C PRO A 240 7.69 2.78 3.68
N SER A 241 6.76 2.32 4.53
CA SER A 241 6.36 3.09 5.69
C SER A 241 7.48 2.99 6.71
N LEU A 242 8.03 4.13 7.13
CA LEU A 242 9.21 4.16 8.01
C LEU A 242 8.88 3.82 9.46
N SER A 243 7.61 3.83 9.84
CA SER A 243 7.10 3.43 11.15
C SER A 243 6.92 1.92 11.30
N LEU A 244 6.75 1.18 10.19
CA LEU A 244 6.62 -0.27 10.18
C LEU A 244 7.98 -0.94 9.95
N ARG A 245 8.39 -1.82 10.86
CA ARG A 245 9.63 -2.59 10.73
C ARG A 245 9.41 -3.93 10.06
N LYS A 246 10.20 -4.22 9.02
CA LYS A 246 10.34 -5.59 8.50
C LYS A 246 11.27 -6.39 9.42
N VAL A 247 10.80 -7.53 9.90
CA VAL A 247 11.58 -8.47 10.73
C VAL A 247 12.30 -9.44 9.81
N GLY A 248 13.64 -9.46 9.83
CA GLY A 248 14.43 -10.41 9.02
C GLY A 248 14.50 -11.79 9.66
N PRO A 249 14.84 -12.85 8.89
CA PRO A 249 14.91 -14.23 9.39
C PRO A 249 15.81 -14.43 10.61
N ARG A 250 16.95 -13.77 10.66
CA ARG A 250 17.85 -13.79 11.83
C ARG A 250 17.25 -13.13 13.07
N ARG A 251 16.31 -12.19 12.87
CA ARG A 251 15.57 -11.53 13.96
C ARG A 251 14.32 -12.32 14.36
N LEU A 252 13.87 -13.29 13.57
CA LEU A 252 12.81 -14.21 13.99
C LEU A 252 13.23 -14.98 15.24
N LEU A 253 14.48 -15.43 15.28
CA LEU A 253 15.09 -16.08 16.46
C LEU A 253 15.35 -15.09 17.61
N ALA A 254 15.69 -13.82 17.29
CA ALA A 254 15.91 -12.76 18.28
C ALA A 254 14.62 -12.04 18.71
N ARG A 255 13.47 -12.40 18.18
CA ARG A 255 12.16 -11.81 18.46
C ARG A 255 11.64 -12.00 19.88
N TRP A 256 12.36 -12.74 20.62
CA TRP A 256 12.24 -12.80 22.08
C TRP A 256 12.60 -11.46 22.75
N ARG A 257 13.18 -10.49 22.02
CA ARG A 257 13.43 -9.13 22.47
C ARG A 257 12.41 -8.19 21.82
N ASP A 258 11.90 -7.25 22.63
CA ASP A 258 10.99 -6.21 22.18
C ASP A 258 11.64 -5.40 21.04
N LEU A 259 10.96 -5.32 19.90
CA LEU A 259 11.37 -4.51 18.78
C LEU A 259 10.29 -3.44 18.55
N PRO A 260 10.35 -2.32 19.28
CA PRO A 260 9.40 -1.24 19.08
C PRO A 260 9.44 -0.79 17.61
N GLY A 261 8.28 -0.46 17.06
CA GLY A 261 8.20 0.23 15.78
C GLY A 261 9.00 1.54 15.86
N SER A 262 9.58 1.98 14.76
CA SER A 262 10.25 3.29 14.71
C SER A 262 9.21 4.39 14.54
N ALA A 263 9.48 5.57 15.07
CA ALA A 263 8.74 6.76 14.69
C ALA A 263 9.03 7.05 13.22
N GLY A 264 8.03 6.95 12.37
CA GLY A 264 8.05 7.42 10.98
C GLY A 264 7.58 8.88 10.93
N GLY A 265 7.60 9.48 9.75
CA GLY A 265 7.07 10.81 9.56
C GLY A 265 7.25 11.31 8.13
N PRO A 266 6.48 12.33 7.70
CA PRO A 266 6.61 12.91 6.37
C PRO A 266 8.03 13.41 6.09
N GLU A 267 8.71 14.04 7.05
CA GLU A 267 10.07 14.56 6.91
C GLU A 267 11.09 13.48 6.55
N ARG A 268 11.04 12.34 7.24
CA ARG A 268 11.91 11.20 6.92
C ARG A 268 11.56 10.57 5.59
N GLN A 269 10.29 10.63 5.19
CA GLN A 269 9.80 10.14 3.92
C GLN A 269 10.28 11.02 2.78
N GLU A 270 10.27 12.34 3.00
CA GLU A 270 10.79 13.35 2.08
C GLU A 270 12.29 13.16 1.83
N GLU A 271 13.08 12.98 2.90
CA GLU A 271 14.52 12.72 2.77
C GLU A 271 14.83 11.43 2.01
N LEU A 272 14.10 10.35 2.27
CA LEU A 272 14.26 9.10 1.52
C LEU A 272 13.93 9.30 0.03
N ALA A 273 12.87 10.01 -0.28
CA ALA A 273 12.49 10.32 -1.66
C ALA A 273 13.54 11.19 -2.35
N ALA A 274 14.09 12.19 -1.65
CA ALA A 274 15.17 13.04 -2.16
C ALA A 274 16.43 12.22 -2.45
N GLN A 275 16.83 11.31 -1.57
CA GLN A 275 17.97 10.43 -1.80
C GLN A 275 17.76 9.50 -3.01
N LEU A 276 16.55 8.96 -3.19
CA LEU A 276 16.21 8.14 -4.36
C LEU A 276 16.27 8.97 -5.65
N GLY A 277 15.74 10.18 -5.64
CA GLY A 277 15.75 11.10 -6.77
C GLY A 277 17.16 11.51 -7.14
N ARG A 278 18.00 11.96 -6.19
CA ARG A 278 19.42 12.29 -6.41
C ARG A 278 20.17 11.11 -7.03
N ARG A 279 19.98 9.90 -6.47
CA ARG A 279 20.65 8.71 -6.99
C ARG A 279 20.23 8.33 -8.40
N PHE A 280 18.96 8.49 -8.72
CA PHE A 280 18.46 8.28 -10.08
C PHE A 280 19.07 9.29 -11.05
N ARG A 281 19.05 10.58 -10.71
CA ARG A 281 19.57 11.67 -11.53
C ARG A 281 21.05 11.49 -11.84
N GLU A 282 21.89 11.27 -10.82
CA GLU A 282 23.34 11.01 -10.98
C GLU A 282 23.61 9.89 -11.99
N LEU A 283 22.84 8.80 -11.90
CA LEU A 283 23.01 7.66 -12.79
C LEU A 283 22.49 7.93 -14.20
N ALA A 284 21.40 8.70 -14.33
CA ALA A 284 20.84 9.05 -15.63
C ALA A 284 21.70 10.05 -16.40
N GLU A 285 22.33 11.03 -15.71
CA GLU A 285 23.29 11.96 -16.29
C GLU A 285 24.57 11.25 -16.79
N GLY A 286 24.96 10.14 -16.14
CA GLY A 286 26.11 9.33 -16.55
C GLY A 286 25.86 8.39 -17.75
N VAL A 287 24.63 8.41 -18.32
CA VAL A 287 24.25 7.53 -19.42
C VAL A 287 23.84 8.35 -20.65
N ARG A 288 24.32 7.97 -21.85
CA ARG A 288 23.94 8.66 -23.10
C ARG A 288 22.48 8.31 -23.47
N LEU A 289 21.55 9.12 -23.03
CA LEU A 289 20.15 9.08 -23.39
C LEU A 289 19.76 10.39 -24.09
N PRO A 290 18.78 10.39 -25.02
CA PRO A 290 18.28 11.60 -25.66
C PRO A 290 17.73 12.64 -24.67
N GLU A 291 17.11 12.17 -23.58
CA GLU A 291 16.63 12.97 -22.46
C GLU A 291 16.68 12.16 -21.16
N ILE A 292 16.76 12.85 -20.00
CA ILE A 292 16.62 12.21 -18.70
C ILE A 292 15.16 11.80 -18.52
N PRO A 293 14.87 10.50 -18.33
CA PRO A 293 13.50 10.03 -18.21
C PRO A 293 12.83 10.54 -16.91
N ILE A 294 11.51 10.59 -16.92
CA ILE A 294 10.70 10.82 -15.73
C ILE A 294 10.92 9.67 -14.75
N LEU A 295 11.09 9.95 -13.48
CA LEU A 295 11.11 8.95 -12.43
C LEU A 295 9.68 8.73 -11.91
N ALA A 296 9.08 7.60 -12.21
CA ALA A 296 7.79 7.24 -11.66
C ALA A 296 7.94 6.28 -10.46
N ALA A 297 6.98 6.36 -9.54
CA ALA A 297 6.86 5.43 -8.42
C ALA A 297 5.39 5.10 -8.16
N GLU A 298 5.15 3.92 -7.56
CA GLU A 298 3.82 3.41 -7.23
C GLU A 298 3.69 3.20 -5.71
N PRO A 299 3.86 4.25 -4.90
CA PRO A 299 3.78 4.13 -3.45
C PRO A 299 2.35 3.75 -3.04
N GLY A 300 2.25 2.78 -2.13
CA GLY A 300 1.02 2.46 -1.43
C GLY A 300 1.23 2.66 0.06
N ARG A 301 1.98 1.74 0.68
CA ARG A 301 2.23 1.74 2.12
C ARG A 301 2.89 3.02 2.62
N ALA A 302 3.83 3.59 1.87
CA ALA A 302 4.50 4.84 2.22
C ALA A 302 3.54 6.02 2.40
N ILE A 303 2.38 5.98 1.73
CA ILE A 303 1.37 7.04 1.79
C ILE A 303 0.35 6.75 2.90
N VAL A 304 -0.28 5.56 2.89
CA VAL A 304 -1.44 5.29 3.74
C VAL A 304 -1.09 4.49 5.01
N GLY A 305 0.10 3.87 5.08
CA GLY A 305 0.44 2.94 6.17
C GLY A 305 0.26 3.54 7.55
N ASP A 306 1.04 4.56 7.85
CA ASP A 306 1.03 5.24 9.15
C ASP A 306 -0.03 6.34 9.26
N ALA A 307 -0.84 6.55 8.21
CA ALA A 307 -1.96 7.48 8.25
C ALA A 307 -3.19 6.90 8.96
N ALA A 308 -3.16 5.65 9.42
CA ALA A 308 -4.28 5.04 10.12
C ALA A 308 -3.85 4.21 11.34
N VAL A 309 -4.76 4.13 12.30
CA VAL A 309 -4.70 3.26 13.47
C VAL A 309 -5.91 2.33 13.51
N LEU A 310 -5.74 1.15 14.11
CA LEU A 310 -6.85 0.31 14.57
C LEU A 310 -6.90 0.40 16.09
N VAL A 311 -8.02 0.86 16.62
CA VAL A 311 -8.30 0.89 18.06
C VAL A 311 -9.03 -0.38 18.44
N SER A 312 -8.59 -1.03 19.52
CA SER A 312 -9.16 -2.30 19.99
C SER A 312 -9.12 -2.38 21.51
N ARG A 313 -10.11 -3.06 22.08
CA ARG A 313 -10.29 -3.25 23.53
C ARG A 313 -9.82 -4.63 23.96
N VAL A 314 -9.11 -4.69 25.09
CA VAL A 314 -8.84 -5.94 25.80
C VAL A 314 -10.16 -6.45 26.40
N ARG A 315 -10.59 -7.63 25.98
CA ARG A 315 -11.85 -8.26 26.46
C ARG A 315 -11.61 -9.23 27.61
N SER A 316 -10.47 -9.90 27.60
CA SER A 316 -10.12 -10.88 28.61
C SER A 316 -8.61 -11.03 28.74
N MET A 317 -8.18 -11.52 29.88
CA MET A 317 -6.78 -11.86 30.16
C MET A 317 -6.69 -13.32 30.63
N GLU A 318 -5.74 -14.06 30.06
CA GLU A 318 -5.39 -15.40 30.52
C GLU A 318 -3.86 -15.50 30.64
N GLY A 319 -3.35 -15.39 31.85
CA GLY A 319 -1.92 -15.32 32.13
C GLY A 319 -1.25 -14.15 31.42
N ARG A 320 -0.50 -14.43 30.37
CA ARG A 320 0.14 -13.41 29.50
C ARG A 320 -0.58 -13.20 28.17
N TRP A 321 -1.69 -13.83 27.94
CA TRP A 321 -2.51 -13.63 26.78
C TRP A 321 -3.56 -12.56 27.04
N ALA A 322 -3.56 -11.53 26.21
CA ALA A 322 -4.61 -10.52 26.14
C ALA A 322 -5.49 -10.80 24.91
N PHE A 323 -6.74 -11.08 25.13
CA PHE A 323 -7.74 -11.32 24.09
C PHE A 323 -8.44 -10.00 23.75
N LEU A 324 -8.37 -9.63 22.48
CA LEU A 324 -8.84 -8.37 21.95
C LEU A 324 -10.12 -8.56 21.12
N ASP A 325 -10.92 -7.51 20.97
CA ASP A 325 -12.07 -7.51 20.06
C ASP A 325 -11.69 -7.30 18.58
N ALA A 326 -10.44 -6.96 18.29
CA ALA A 326 -9.90 -7.00 16.94
C ALA A 326 -9.52 -8.43 16.54
N SER A 327 -9.18 -8.61 15.27
CA SER A 327 -8.72 -9.87 14.71
C SER A 327 -7.62 -9.63 13.68
N ARG A 328 -6.80 -10.65 13.47
CA ARG A 328 -5.85 -10.69 12.36
C ARG A 328 -6.53 -10.62 10.98
N ASN A 329 -7.81 -10.93 10.90
CA ASN A 329 -8.60 -10.72 9.68
C ASN A 329 -8.66 -9.24 9.27
N PHE A 330 -8.44 -8.31 10.21
CA PHE A 330 -8.43 -6.86 10.00
C PHE A 330 -7.00 -6.31 9.91
N LEU A 331 -6.00 -7.04 10.47
CA LEU A 331 -4.57 -6.77 10.38
C LEU A 331 -3.83 -8.01 9.84
N PRO A 332 -4.04 -8.38 8.57
CA PRO A 332 -3.60 -9.68 8.05
C PRO A 332 -2.08 -9.84 7.93
N GLU A 333 -1.31 -8.78 8.15
CA GLU A 333 0.14 -8.85 8.13
C GLU A 333 0.66 -9.64 9.32
N SER A 334 1.46 -10.67 8.97
CA SER A 334 2.04 -11.54 10.00
C SER A 334 2.92 -10.77 10.96
N PRO A 335 2.66 -10.86 12.28
CA PRO A 335 3.54 -10.29 13.29
C PRO A 335 4.92 -10.95 13.27
N LEU A 336 5.13 -12.08 12.62
CA LEU A 336 6.44 -12.71 12.40
C LEU A 336 7.26 -12.01 11.31
N LEU A 337 6.63 -11.25 10.42
CA LEU A 337 7.30 -10.56 9.31
C LEU A 337 7.39 -9.05 9.52
N PHE A 338 6.45 -8.48 10.26
CA PHE A 338 6.35 -7.04 10.49
C PHE A 338 6.14 -6.74 11.97
N SER A 339 6.78 -5.69 12.47
CA SER A 339 6.55 -5.13 13.80
C SER A 339 6.05 -3.69 13.66
N ARG A 340 4.92 -3.40 14.29
CA ARG A 340 4.30 -2.08 14.37
C ARG A 340 4.32 -1.54 15.79
N ARG A 341 4.12 -0.24 15.96
CA ARG A 341 3.88 0.33 17.28
C ARG A 341 2.49 -0.09 17.74
N ILE A 342 2.40 -0.46 19.01
CA ILE A 342 1.12 -0.71 19.72
C ILE A 342 1.18 0.15 20.96
N LEU A 343 0.24 1.07 21.09
CA LEU A 343 0.21 2.08 22.14
C LEU A 343 -1.05 1.88 23.00
N PRO A 344 -0.93 1.83 24.34
CA PRO A 344 -2.10 1.94 25.19
C PRO A 344 -2.72 3.34 25.00
N LEU A 345 -4.05 3.45 25.11
CA LEU A 345 -4.71 4.74 25.00
C LEU A 345 -4.56 5.57 26.27
N ALA A 346 -4.45 4.93 27.44
CA ALA A 346 -4.05 5.59 28.67
C ALA A 346 -2.52 5.61 28.76
N GLU A 347 -1.94 6.77 29.05
CA GLU A 347 -0.50 6.92 29.26
C GLU A 347 -0.07 6.14 30.51
N PRO A 348 0.99 5.34 30.42
CA PRO A 348 1.53 4.69 31.63
C PRO A 348 1.96 5.73 32.66
N PRO A 349 1.66 5.54 33.94
CA PRO A 349 2.10 6.46 35.00
C PRO A 349 3.62 6.73 34.94
N ALA A 350 4.04 7.98 35.21
CA ALA A 350 5.44 8.37 35.15
C ALA A 350 6.34 7.50 36.08
N ALA A 351 5.81 7.03 37.21
CA ALA A 351 6.48 6.06 38.12
C ALA A 351 6.73 4.70 37.40
N ALA A 352 6.01 4.39 36.31
CA ALA A 352 6.25 3.21 35.51
C ALA A 352 7.26 3.47 34.36
N ALA A 353 7.76 4.69 34.19
CA ALA A 353 8.78 5.02 33.20
C ALA A 353 10.11 4.26 33.44
N GLY A 354 10.40 3.88 34.69
CA GLY A 354 11.49 2.96 35.07
C GLY A 354 11.08 1.47 35.06
N ASN A 355 9.81 1.15 34.96
CA ASN A 355 9.33 -0.24 34.93
C ASN A 355 9.28 -0.72 33.47
N PRO A 356 10.06 -1.74 33.14
CA PRO A 356 10.15 -2.20 31.74
C PRO A 356 8.85 -2.78 31.17
N GLY A 357 7.72 -2.71 31.86
CA GLY A 357 6.45 -3.32 31.43
C GLY A 357 6.48 -4.86 31.49
N ARG A 358 5.38 -5.47 31.14
CA ARG A 358 5.23 -6.93 31.05
C ARG A 358 5.18 -7.39 29.60
N TYR A 359 5.55 -8.64 29.35
CA TYR A 359 5.40 -9.24 28.02
C TYR A 359 4.01 -9.87 27.91
N TYR A 360 3.31 -9.51 26.85
CA TYR A 360 2.02 -10.05 26.49
C TYR A 360 2.03 -10.67 25.11
N HIS A 361 1.18 -11.66 24.90
CA HIS A 361 0.74 -12.15 23.61
C HIS A 361 -0.63 -11.54 23.34
N LEU A 362 -0.83 -10.96 22.16
CA LEU A 362 -2.08 -10.33 21.79
C LEU A 362 -2.83 -11.25 20.83
N SER A 363 -3.94 -11.80 21.29
CA SER A 363 -4.82 -12.68 20.52
C SER A 363 -6.01 -11.90 20.00
N GLY A 364 -6.50 -12.27 18.81
CA GLY A 364 -7.76 -11.76 18.30
C GLY A 364 -8.97 -12.50 18.86
N SER A 365 -10.14 -12.17 18.29
CA SER A 365 -11.46 -12.62 18.76
C SER A 365 -11.99 -13.87 18.08
N THR A 366 -11.22 -14.46 17.14
CA THR A 366 -11.69 -15.62 16.37
C THR A 366 -11.16 -16.93 16.92
N LEU A 367 -11.83 -18.05 16.60
CA LEU A 367 -11.37 -19.40 16.96
C LEU A 367 -10.22 -19.91 16.07
N ASN A 368 -9.62 -19.04 15.24
CA ASN A 368 -8.47 -19.40 14.41
C ASN A 368 -7.19 -19.41 15.25
N THR A 369 -6.48 -20.51 15.30
CA THR A 369 -5.20 -20.64 16.01
C THR A 369 -4.13 -19.64 15.54
N LEU A 370 -4.27 -19.12 14.32
CA LEU A 370 -3.37 -18.10 13.78
C LEU A 370 -3.85 -16.67 14.05
N ASP A 371 -4.94 -16.48 14.79
CA ASP A 371 -5.45 -15.15 15.14
C ASP A 371 -4.62 -14.53 16.26
N VAL A 372 -3.36 -14.30 15.93
CA VAL A 372 -2.38 -13.67 16.82
C VAL A 372 -1.96 -12.34 16.22
N LEU A 373 -2.29 -11.25 16.91
CA LEU A 373 -2.01 -9.87 16.50
C LEU A 373 -0.56 -9.47 16.80
N ASP A 374 -0.01 -9.90 17.95
CA ASP A 374 1.40 -9.79 18.25
C ASP A 374 1.86 -10.83 19.28
N LEU A 375 3.16 -11.10 19.31
CA LEU A 375 3.80 -12.03 20.22
C LEU A 375 4.86 -11.33 21.05
N ARG A 376 4.86 -11.58 22.39
CA ARG A 376 5.84 -11.01 23.34
C ARG A 376 5.99 -9.49 23.23
N ARG A 377 4.87 -8.79 23.10
CA ARG A 377 4.84 -7.33 23.11
C ARG A 377 5.03 -6.84 24.55
N ARG A 378 5.96 -5.92 24.75
CA ARG A 378 6.15 -5.24 26.02
C ARG A 378 5.16 -4.10 26.12
N LEU A 379 4.29 -4.15 27.13
CA LEU A 379 3.25 -3.16 27.40
C LEU A 379 3.17 -2.92 28.91
N PRO A 380 2.59 -1.81 29.37
CA PRO A 380 2.21 -1.64 30.77
C PRO A 380 1.32 -2.79 31.24
N ARG A 381 1.00 -2.83 32.54
CA ARG A 381 0.01 -3.79 33.04
C ARG A 381 -1.32 -3.58 32.32
N LEU A 382 -1.81 -4.66 31.69
CA LEU A 382 -3.08 -4.68 30.99
C LEU A 382 -4.15 -5.34 31.86
N GLU A 383 -5.36 -4.79 31.74
CA GLU A 383 -6.57 -5.30 32.36
C GLU A 383 -7.72 -5.36 31.34
N PRO A 384 -8.75 -6.20 31.55
CA PRO A 384 -9.96 -6.15 30.72
C PRO A 384 -10.56 -4.74 30.76
N GLY A 385 -10.91 -4.22 29.57
CA GLY A 385 -11.38 -2.86 29.39
C GLY A 385 -10.34 -1.91 28.78
N ASP A 386 -9.06 -2.19 28.93
CA ASP A 386 -8.00 -1.36 28.37
C ASP A 386 -8.07 -1.27 26.85
N LEU A 387 -7.72 -0.10 26.31
CA LEU A 387 -7.72 0.18 24.87
C LEU A 387 -6.29 0.27 24.34
N LEU A 388 -6.08 -0.34 23.18
CA LEU A 388 -4.81 -0.32 22.46
C LEU A 388 -4.99 0.24 21.05
N ALA A 389 -4.07 1.09 20.60
CA ALA A 389 -3.96 1.56 19.24
C ALA A 389 -2.87 0.80 18.48
N PHE A 390 -3.22 0.09 17.45
CA PHE A 390 -2.30 -0.54 16.51
C PHE A 390 -1.97 0.46 15.40
N CYS A 391 -0.75 0.97 15.39
CA CYS A 391 -0.27 1.92 14.38
C CYS A 391 0.00 1.21 13.03
N ASP A 392 0.22 1.99 11.95
CA ASP A 392 0.43 1.45 10.59
C ASP A 392 -0.69 0.51 10.13
N ALA A 393 -1.92 0.87 10.44
CA ALA A 393 -3.09 0.07 10.10
C ALA A 393 -3.75 0.49 8.77
N GLY A 394 -3.19 1.46 8.04
CA GLY A 394 -3.80 1.97 6.81
C GLY A 394 -3.55 1.11 5.57
N ALA A 395 -2.44 0.37 5.53
CA ALA A 395 -2.03 -0.37 4.35
C ALA A 395 -2.36 -1.86 4.45
N TYR A 396 -3.06 -2.40 3.46
CA TYR A 396 -3.41 -3.83 3.35
C TYR A 396 -4.20 -4.39 4.54
N SER A 397 -4.81 -3.53 5.34
CA SER A 397 -5.67 -3.88 6.47
C SER A 397 -7.13 -3.77 6.06
N ILE A 398 -7.64 -2.55 5.91
CA ILE A 398 -9.03 -2.29 5.52
C ILE A 398 -9.38 -2.97 4.18
N SER A 399 -8.51 -2.84 3.17
CA SER A 399 -8.70 -3.43 1.84
C SER A 399 -8.65 -4.96 1.81
N ARG A 400 -8.15 -5.59 2.86
CA ARG A 400 -8.05 -7.05 3.00
C ARG A 400 -8.86 -7.59 4.16
N ALA A 401 -9.60 -6.73 4.86
CA ALA A 401 -10.45 -7.15 5.96
C ALA A 401 -11.49 -8.18 5.48
N SER A 402 -11.53 -9.31 6.18
CA SER A 402 -12.36 -10.45 5.83
C SER A 402 -13.42 -10.68 6.90
N PRO A 403 -14.66 -11.07 6.54
CA PRO A 403 -15.70 -11.43 7.49
C PRO A 403 -15.53 -12.84 8.08
N TYR A 404 -14.37 -13.47 7.96
CA TYR A 404 -14.10 -14.80 8.50
C TYR A 404 -14.17 -14.80 10.03
N ALA A 405 -15.14 -15.52 10.60
CA ALA A 405 -15.40 -15.68 12.04
C ALA A 405 -15.49 -14.35 12.84
N GLY A 406 -15.83 -13.26 12.17
CA GLY A 406 -16.01 -11.92 12.74
C GLY A 406 -16.21 -10.90 11.63
N LEU A 407 -16.97 -9.85 11.91
CA LEU A 407 -17.29 -8.84 10.92
C LEU A 407 -16.26 -7.71 10.94
N PRO A 408 -15.89 -7.14 9.78
CA PRO A 408 -14.95 -6.02 9.71
C PRO A 408 -15.43 -4.81 10.53
N PRO A 409 -14.55 -4.11 11.24
CA PRO A 409 -14.90 -2.94 12.02
C PRO A 409 -15.27 -1.74 11.14
N ALA A 410 -15.92 -0.75 11.74
CA ALA A 410 -16.18 0.54 11.12
C ALA A 410 -14.86 1.26 10.77
N VAL A 411 -14.92 2.13 9.76
CA VAL A 411 -13.82 3.01 9.37
C VAL A 411 -14.27 4.45 9.46
N TYR A 412 -13.47 5.27 10.11
CA TYR A 412 -13.69 6.71 10.26
C TYR A 412 -12.53 7.48 9.63
N LEU A 413 -12.83 8.65 9.08
CA LEU A 413 -11.88 9.63 8.62
C LEU A 413 -11.84 10.78 9.63
N LEU A 414 -10.68 11.08 10.18
CA LEU A 414 -10.39 12.32 10.90
C LEU A 414 -10.01 13.36 9.87
N GLN A 415 -10.87 14.36 9.71
CA GLN A 415 -10.73 15.44 8.76
C GLN A 415 -9.78 16.54 9.27
N GLU A 416 -9.29 17.40 8.39
CA GLU A 416 -8.33 18.45 8.76
C GLU A 416 -8.95 19.48 9.74
N ASP A 417 -10.27 19.63 9.78
CA ASP A 417 -11.01 20.47 10.74
C ASP A 417 -11.19 19.85 12.12
N GLY A 418 -10.72 18.60 12.32
CA GLY A 418 -10.84 17.84 13.56
C GLY A 418 -12.13 17.02 13.68
N GLU A 419 -13.06 17.15 12.74
CA GLU A 419 -14.29 16.37 12.71
C GLU A 419 -14.02 14.91 12.27
N THR A 420 -14.83 13.99 12.77
CA THR A 420 -14.75 12.57 12.39
C THR A 420 -15.97 12.16 11.57
N ARG A 421 -15.73 11.67 10.35
CA ARG A 421 -16.76 11.16 9.44
C ARG A 421 -16.67 9.64 9.32
N GLN A 422 -17.78 8.93 9.51
CA GLN A 422 -17.83 7.50 9.21
C GLN A 422 -17.79 7.30 7.69
N VAL A 423 -16.79 6.58 7.20
CA VAL A 423 -16.59 6.32 5.76
C VAL A 423 -16.94 4.89 5.37
N ARG A 424 -16.93 3.97 6.34
CA ARG A 424 -17.42 2.60 6.19
C ARG A 424 -18.14 2.19 7.47
N ARG A 425 -19.34 1.63 7.34
CA ARG A 425 -20.05 1.03 8.47
C ARG A 425 -19.34 -0.24 8.94
N ALA A 426 -19.48 -0.58 10.21
CA ALA A 426 -19.12 -1.91 10.68
C ALA A 426 -19.88 -2.98 9.90
N GLY A 427 -19.25 -4.11 9.67
CA GLY A 427 -19.89 -5.24 9.02
C GLY A 427 -21.14 -5.69 9.78
N GLY A 428 -22.20 -6.06 9.03
CA GLY A 428 -23.44 -6.58 9.53
C GLY A 428 -23.82 -7.85 8.78
N ILE A 429 -24.97 -8.42 9.16
CA ILE A 429 -25.51 -9.62 8.51
C ILE A 429 -25.70 -9.41 7.00
N ASP A 430 -26.05 -8.21 6.57
CA ASP A 430 -26.24 -7.87 5.16
C ASP A 430 -24.96 -8.07 4.34
N GLN A 431 -23.79 -7.81 4.94
CA GLN A 431 -22.49 -8.06 4.28
C GLN A 431 -22.26 -9.54 4.00
N LEU A 432 -22.78 -10.43 4.82
CA LEU A 432 -22.71 -11.87 4.60
C LEU A 432 -23.80 -12.33 3.61
N LEU A 433 -24.99 -11.77 3.70
CA LEU A 433 -26.13 -12.20 2.89
C LEU A 433 -26.09 -11.68 1.46
N HIS A 434 -25.58 -10.45 1.24
CA HIS A 434 -25.61 -9.80 -0.07
C HIS A 434 -25.07 -10.67 -1.23
N PRO A 435 -23.95 -11.44 -1.08
CA PRO A 435 -23.48 -12.31 -2.14
C PRO A 435 -24.13 -13.70 -2.15
N MET A 436 -25.06 -14.00 -1.23
CA MET A 436 -25.67 -15.32 -1.08
C MET A 436 -27.04 -15.37 -1.73
N THR A 437 -27.32 -16.45 -2.43
CA THR A 437 -28.68 -16.80 -2.84
C THR A 437 -29.27 -17.71 -1.79
N LEU A 438 -30.17 -17.17 -0.98
CA LEU A 438 -30.95 -17.97 -0.01
C LEU A 438 -32.10 -18.65 -0.74
N ARG A 439 -32.47 -19.86 -0.31
CA ARG A 439 -33.72 -20.47 -0.76
C ARG A 439 -34.88 -19.56 -0.28
N GLU A 440 -35.79 -19.22 -1.20
CA GLU A 440 -37.07 -18.61 -0.80
C GLU A 440 -37.73 -19.53 0.21
N GLU A 441 -38.12 -19.00 1.35
CA GLU A 441 -39.00 -19.77 2.26
C GLU A 441 -40.23 -20.16 1.46
N PRO A 442 -40.63 -21.47 1.42
CA PRO A 442 -41.87 -21.84 0.78
C PRO A 442 -42.97 -21.00 1.46
N ALA A 443 -43.75 -20.30 0.65
CA ALA A 443 -44.85 -19.47 1.13
C ALA A 443 -45.59 -20.25 2.22
N ARG A 444 -45.62 -19.72 3.44
CA ARG A 444 -46.40 -20.35 4.54
C ARG A 444 -47.81 -20.46 4.03
N VAL A 445 -48.19 -21.67 3.62
CA VAL A 445 -49.58 -21.98 3.30
C VAL A 445 -50.34 -21.73 4.59
N GLY A 446 -51.11 -20.63 4.63
CA GLY A 446 -51.91 -20.26 5.78
C GLY A 446 -52.82 -21.43 6.17
N ARG A 447 -52.80 -21.75 7.45
CA ARG A 447 -53.85 -22.57 8.10
C ARG A 447 -55.07 -21.71 8.36
#